data_cc293920e94a423a53658bf7052deaeb
#
_entry.id   cc293920e94a423a53658bf7052deaeb
#
_cell.length_a   1.000
_cell.length_b   1.000
_cell.length_c   1.000
_cell.angle_alpha   90.00
_cell.angle_beta   90.00
_cell.angle_gamma   90.00
#
_symmetry.space_group_name_H-M   'P 1'
#
loop_
_entity.id
_entity.type
_entity.pdbx_description
1 polymer ?
#
loop_
_entity_poly.entity_id
_entity_poly.type
_entity_poly.pdbx_seq_one_letter_code
_entity_poly.pdbx_strand_id
1 'polypeptide(L)'
;MKNIFLSLTTFFTLAAASACAHSPTMVEDADELDSIESMLLMVDDDAVPIPTVTVNYAGDSTRTRRSVNTRGKPSFRVVIHRLKRYIRNHPLSDEELHETVVKGLARAQTELDAMWAYRRECRASGVTVEQCRQSMRPTVKRTRQLLHRIIMAVRSDRRNRRGR
;
A
#
# COMPACT_ATOMS: atom_id res chain seq x y z
N MET A 1 -76.96 18.48 -20.81
CA MET A 1 -75.95 18.39 -19.72
C MET A 1 -74.68 17.88 -20.34
N LYS A 2 -73.67 18.73 -20.58
CA LYS A 2 -72.46 18.43 -21.34
C LYS A 2 -71.32 18.27 -20.32
N ASN A 3 -70.79 17.05 -20.17
CA ASN A 3 -69.62 16.80 -19.36
C ASN A 3 -68.36 17.08 -20.17
N ILE A 4 -67.57 18.04 -19.73
CA ILE A 4 -66.28 18.39 -20.27
C ILE A 4 -65.23 17.61 -19.48
N PHE A 5 -64.60 16.61 -20.13
CA PHE A 5 -63.40 15.93 -19.62
C PHE A 5 -62.15 16.76 -19.92
N LEU A 6 -61.57 17.34 -18.88
CA LEU A 6 -60.25 17.95 -18.96
C LEU A 6 -59.20 16.84 -18.85
N SER A 7 -58.52 16.59 -19.95
CA SER A 7 -57.36 15.66 -20.01
C SER A 7 -56.11 16.45 -19.60
N LEU A 8 -55.59 16.10 -18.41
CA LEU A 8 -54.33 16.64 -17.89
C LEU A 8 -53.19 15.79 -18.36
N THR A 9 -52.51 16.19 -19.43
CA THR A 9 -51.28 15.55 -19.94
C THR A 9 -50.09 16.06 -19.11
N THR A 10 -49.66 15.24 -18.17
CA THR A 10 -48.40 15.45 -17.43
C THR A 10 -47.23 15.06 -18.30
N PHE A 11 -46.47 16.05 -18.75
CA PHE A 11 -45.18 15.87 -19.38
C PHE A 11 -44.14 15.44 -18.34
N PHE A 12 -43.77 14.16 -18.34
CA PHE A 12 -42.59 13.69 -17.63
C PHE A 12 -41.36 14.04 -18.47
N THR A 13 -40.66 15.09 -18.13
CA THR A 13 -39.30 15.36 -18.64
C THR A 13 -38.33 14.42 -17.94
N LEU A 14 -37.94 13.36 -18.63
CA LEU A 14 -36.85 12.48 -18.22
C LEU A 14 -35.54 13.26 -18.36
N ALA A 15 -35.01 13.80 -17.25
CA ALA A 15 -33.66 14.29 -17.18
C ALA A 15 -32.71 13.09 -17.19
N ALA A 16 -32.16 12.77 -18.36
CA ALA A 16 -31.06 11.84 -18.48
C ALA A 16 -29.83 12.46 -17.83
N ALA A 17 -29.60 12.15 -16.54
CA ALA A 17 -28.31 12.38 -15.90
C ALA A 17 -27.29 11.47 -16.57
N SER A 18 -26.55 11.99 -17.53
CA SER A 18 -25.31 11.38 -18.01
C SER A 18 -24.32 11.32 -16.86
N ALA A 19 -24.37 10.23 -16.11
CA ALA A 19 -23.26 9.85 -15.27
C ALA A 19 -22.08 9.58 -16.17
N CYS A 20 -21.20 10.58 -16.33
CA CYS A 20 -19.85 10.36 -16.84
C CYS A 20 -19.17 9.39 -15.87
N ALA A 21 -19.33 8.10 -16.12
CA ALA A 21 -18.46 7.09 -15.52
C ALA A 21 -17.05 7.43 -15.99
N HIS A 22 -16.29 8.13 -15.16
CA HIS A 22 -14.85 8.21 -15.31
C HIS A 22 -14.33 6.78 -15.17
N SER A 23 -14.19 6.11 -16.31
CA SER A 23 -13.36 4.91 -16.37
C SER A 23 -11.97 5.37 -15.95
N PRO A 24 -11.40 4.85 -14.85
CA PRO A 24 -10.03 5.18 -14.48
C PRO A 24 -9.15 4.85 -15.68
N THR A 25 -8.53 5.87 -16.24
CA THR A 25 -7.73 5.72 -17.44
C THR A 25 -6.58 4.78 -17.11
N MET A 26 -6.35 3.76 -17.94
CA MET A 26 -5.31 2.71 -17.75
C MET A 26 -3.88 3.28 -17.60
N VAL A 27 -3.70 4.57 -17.82
CA VAL A 27 -2.44 5.31 -17.66
C VAL A 27 -2.15 5.57 -16.18
N GLU A 28 -3.15 5.98 -15.37
CA GLU A 28 -2.97 6.26 -13.94
C GLU A 28 -2.51 5.03 -13.13
N ASP A 29 -2.92 3.86 -13.58
CA ASP A 29 -2.58 2.59 -12.92
C ASP A 29 -1.11 2.16 -13.11
N ALA A 30 -0.48 2.51 -14.24
CA ALA A 30 0.93 2.21 -14.48
C ALA A 30 1.80 3.09 -13.58
N ASP A 31 1.41 4.35 -13.42
CA ASP A 31 2.13 5.33 -12.60
C ASP A 31 2.09 4.96 -11.11
N GLU A 32 0.99 4.37 -10.62
CA GLU A 32 0.92 3.92 -9.22
C GLU A 32 1.89 2.76 -8.93
N LEU A 33 2.00 1.78 -9.83
CA LEU A 33 2.92 0.65 -9.65
C LEU A 33 4.39 1.09 -9.75
N ASP A 34 4.70 2.00 -10.66
CA ASP A 34 6.03 2.59 -10.80
C ASP A 34 6.40 3.45 -9.58
N SER A 35 5.42 4.15 -9.00
CA SER A 35 5.58 4.87 -7.74
C SER A 35 5.88 3.92 -6.57
N ILE A 36 5.20 2.77 -6.50
CA ILE A 36 5.45 1.75 -5.47
C ILE A 36 6.86 1.16 -5.62
N GLU A 37 7.30 0.87 -6.85
CA GLU A 37 8.65 0.37 -7.11
C GLU A 37 9.71 1.41 -6.73
N SER A 38 9.52 2.67 -7.13
CA SER A 38 10.41 3.77 -6.76
C SER A 38 10.53 3.91 -5.23
N MET A 39 9.41 3.77 -4.51
CA MET A 39 9.45 3.76 -3.05
C MET A 39 10.23 2.57 -2.50
N LEU A 40 10.11 1.37 -3.09
CA LEU A 40 10.86 0.20 -2.66
C LEU A 40 12.37 0.41 -2.81
N LEU A 41 12.80 1.06 -3.89
CA LEU A 41 14.21 1.40 -4.13
C LEU A 41 14.74 2.44 -3.13
N MET A 42 13.86 3.35 -2.68
CA MET A 42 14.20 4.39 -1.69
C MET A 42 14.16 3.90 -0.23
N VAL A 43 13.64 2.69 0.03
CA VAL A 43 13.66 2.13 1.38
C VAL A 43 15.12 1.94 1.80
N ASP A 44 15.52 2.66 2.83
CA ASP A 44 16.87 2.54 3.40
C ASP A 44 17.01 1.21 4.13
N ASP A 45 18.13 0.54 3.98
CA ASP A 45 18.44 -0.68 4.73
C ASP A 45 18.49 -0.38 6.25
N ASP A 46 18.70 0.88 6.59
CA ASP A 46 18.70 1.41 7.95
C ASP A 46 17.32 1.89 8.43
N ALA A 47 16.34 1.99 7.55
CA ALA A 47 15.00 2.52 7.82
C ALA A 47 14.03 1.47 8.42
N VAL A 48 14.51 0.63 9.32
CA VAL A 48 13.60 -0.04 10.26
C VAL A 48 13.10 1.06 11.20
N PRO A 49 11.80 1.44 11.15
CA PRO A 49 11.30 2.60 11.86
C PRO A 49 11.61 2.51 13.35
N ILE A 50 12.09 3.57 13.93
CA ILE A 50 12.27 3.67 15.38
C ILE A 50 10.89 3.80 16.00
N PRO A 51 10.43 2.89 16.89
CA PRO A 51 9.21 3.14 17.63
C PRO A 51 9.37 4.47 18.36
N THR A 52 8.42 5.37 18.18
CA THR A 52 8.37 6.64 18.90
C THR A 52 8.26 6.30 20.38
N VAL A 53 9.31 6.55 21.16
CA VAL A 53 9.19 6.54 22.62
C VAL A 53 8.30 7.72 22.93
N THR A 54 7.08 7.44 23.38
CA THR A 54 6.21 8.45 23.96
C THR A 54 6.83 8.79 25.31
N VAL A 55 7.69 9.81 25.36
CA VAL A 55 8.11 10.39 26.63
C VAL A 55 6.90 11.18 27.11
N ASN A 56 6.16 10.60 28.06
CA ASN A 56 5.12 11.31 28.77
C ASN A 56 5.82 12.32 29.69
N TYR A 57 6.00 13.54 29.22
CA TYR A 57 6.22 14.66 30.13
C TYR A 57 4.87 14.90 30.83
N ALA A 58 4.84 14.70 32.12
CA ALA A 58 3.74 15.08 32.98
C ALA A 58 3.56 16.60 32.88
N GLY A 59 2.57 17.05 32.09
CA GLY A 59 2.30 18.46 31.85
C GLY A 59 1.62 18.63 30.49
N ASP A 60 0.32 18.44 30.51
CA ASP A 60 -0.69 19.08 29.67
C ASP A 60 -0.35 19.27 28.17
N SER A 61 -0.98 18.49 27.43
CA SER A 61 -1.40 18.47 26.02
C SER A 61 -0.99 17.18 25.31
N THR A 62 -2.00 16.34 25.09
CA THR A 62 -1.98 15.15 24.23
C THR A 62 -1.75 15.54 22.75
N ARG A 63 -0.59 16.11 22.44
CA ARG A 63 -0.14 16.25 21.08
C ARG A 63 0.51 14.93 20.70
N THR A 64 -0.28 14.03 20.12
CA THR A 64 0.23 12.86 19.41
C THR A 64 1.21 13.37 18.35
N ARG A 65 2.50 13.48 18.70
CA ARG A 65 3.54 13.71 17.71
C ARG A 65 3.52 12.49 16.80
N ARG A 66 2.86 12.63 15.65
CA ARG A 66 3.09 11.73 14.52
C ARG A 66 4.60 11.60 14.41
N SER A 67 5.10 10.37 14.54
CA SER A 67 6.50 10.03 14.29
C SER A 67 6.88 10.69 12.97
N VAL A 68 7.56 11.81 13.03
CA VAL A 68 8.19 12.40 11.86
C VAL A 68 9.27 11.41 11.49
N ASN A 69 8.96 10.64 10.45
CA ASN A 69 9.88 9.71 9.85
C ASN A 69 11.17 10.48 9.56
N THR A 70 12.25 10.10 10.20
CA THR A 70 13.55 10.71 10.00
C THR A 70 13.87 10.71 8.51
N ARG A 71 13.64 11.87 7.84
CA ARG A 71 13.98 12.21 6.45
C ARG A 71 12.98 11.84 5.35
N GLY A 72 11.70 11.61 5.60
CA GLY A 72 10.71 11.45 4.50
C GLY A 72 10.86 10.19 3.64
N LYS A 73 11.77 9.27 4.01
CA LYS A 73 11.98 8.02 3.25
C LYS A 73 10.86 7.02 3.51
N PRO A 74 10.36 6.33 2.47
CA PRO A 74 9.34 5.31 2.61
C PRO A 74 9.88 4.11 3.41
N SER A 75 8.99 3.43 4.15
CA SER A 75 9.32 2.19 4.85
C SER A 75 8.71 0.98 4.12
N PHE A 76 9.25 -0.22 4.32
CA PHE A 76 8.66 -1.47 3.79
C PHE A 76 7.17 -1.60 4.13
N ARG A 77 6.75 -1.14 5.32
CA ARG A 77 5.34 -1.17 5.73
C ARG A 77 4.46 -0.36 4.78
N VAL A 78 4.91 0.83 4.38
CA VAL A 78 4.20 1.68 3.41
C VAL A 78 4.13 1.01 2.05
N VAL A 79 5.25 0.43 1.58
CA VAL A 79 5.31 -0.30 0.31
C VAL A 79 4.33 -1.49 0.32
N ILE A 80 4.36 -2.34 1.34
CA ILE A 80 3.46 -3.49 1.48
C ILE A 80 2.00 -3.03 1.52
N HIS A 81 1.68 -1.97 2.27
CA HIS A 81 0.32 -1.46 2.37
C HIS A 81 -0.20 -0.94 1.02
N ARG A 82 0.62 -0.16 0.30
CA ARG A 82 0.24 0.34 -1.03
C ARG A 82 0.08 -0.80 -2.03
N LEU A 83 0.98 -1.78 -2.02
CA LEU A 83 0.90 -2.92 -2.91
C LEU A 83 -0.34 -3.79 -2.63
N LYS A 84 -0.70 -4.02 -1.36
CA LYS A 84 -1.95 -4.68 -0.97
C LYS A 84 -3.18 -3.92 -1.47
N ARG A 85 -3.19 -2.59 -1.32
CA ARG A 85 -4.26 -1.73 -1.83
C ARG A 85 -4.37 -1.81 -3.34
N TYR A 86 -3.24 -1.71 -4.02
CA TYR A 86 -3.16 -1.79 -5.47
C TYR A 86 -3.76 -3.10 -6.01
N ILE A 87 -3.35 -4.26 -5.47
CA ILE A 87 -3.86 -5.58 -5.90
C ILE A 87 -5.35 -5.74 -5.62
N ARG A 88 -5.85 -5.16 -4.53
CA ARG A 88 -7.29 -5.14 -4.23
C ARG A 88 -8.08 -4.36 -5.27
N ASN A 89 -7.57 -3.22 -5.70
CA ASN A 89 -8.23 -2.37 -6.70
C ASN A 89 -8.07 -2.92 -8.13
N HIS A 90 -7.02 -3.71 -8.34
CA HIS A 90 -6.65 -4.28 -9.64
C HIS A 90 -6.43 -5.80 -9.49
N PRO A 91 -7.50 -6.59 -9.39
CA PRO A 91 -7.38 -8.04 -9.26
C PRO A 91 -6.59 -8.63 -10.43
N LEU A 92 -5.74 -9.62 -10.16
CA LEU A 92 -4.93 -10.29 -11.15
C LEU A 92 -5.81 -11.20 -12.05
N SER A 93 -5.35 -11.46 -13.28
CA SER A 93 -6.10 -12.27 -14.25
C SER A 93 -6.09 -13.76 -13.93
N ASP A 94 -5.03 -14.20 -13.27
CA ASP A 94 -4.76 -15.57 -12.89
C ASP A 94 -4.93 -15.73 -11.37
N GLU A 95 -5.78 -16.65 -10.95
CA GLU A 95 -6.07 -16.93 -9.55
C GLU A 95 -4.85 -17.52 -8.82
N GLU A 96 -4.09 -18.39 -9.48
CA GLU A 96 -2.86 -18.97 -8.93
C GLU A 96 -1.81 -17.88 -8.67
N LEU A 97 -1.64 -16.97 -9.63
CA LEU A 97 -0.78 -15.81 -9.47
C LEU A 97 -1.25 -14.91 -8.33
N HIS A 98 -2.58 -14.69 -8.23
CA HIS A 98 -3.16 -13.90 -7.15
C HIS A 98 -2.82 -14.51 -5.78
N GLU A 99 -3.04 -15.82 -5.62
CA GLU A 99 -2.73 -16.53 -4.38
C GLU A 99 -1.23 -16.45 -4.04
N THR A 100 -0.38 -16.65 -5.04
CA THR A 100 1.07 -16.56 -4.88
C THR A 100 1.51 -15.17 -4.42
N VAL A 101 0.95 -14.12 -4.99
CA VAL A 101 1.23 -12.73 -4.63
C VAL A 101 0.75 -12.43 -3.22
N VAL A 102 -0.46 -12.85 -2.84
CA VAL A 102 -1.01 -12.67 -1.49
C VAL A 102 -0.15 -13.39 -0.45
N LYS A 103 0.23 -14.65 -0.70
CA LYS A 103 1.15 -15.41 0.17
C LYS A 103 2.51 -14.71 0.29
N GLY A 104 3.05 -14.19 -0.82
CA GLY A 104 4.29 -13.42 -0.82
C GLY A 104 4.23 -12.16 0.03
N LEU A 105 3.13 -11.41 -0.06
CA LEU A 105 2.90 -10.22 0.77
C LEU A 105 2.73 -10.55 2.26
N ALA A 106 2.05 -11.64 2.59
CA ALA A 106 1.93 -12.11 3.96
C ALA A 106 3.30 -12.48 4.52
N ARG A 107 4.14 -13.19 3.74
CA ARG A 107 5.52 -13.51 4.12
C ARG A 107 6.36 -12.25 4.34
N ALA A 108 6.29 -11.27 3.44
CA ALA A 108 7.02 -10.01 3.59
C ALA A 108 6.60 -9.27 4.88
N GLN A 109 5.32 -9.30 5.24
CA GLN A 109 4.82 -8.74 6.47
C GLN A 109 5.40 -9.47 7.70
N THR A 110 5.40 -10.80 7.70
CA THR A 110 5.97 -11.62 8.79
C THR A 110 7.47 -11.34 8.97
N GLU A 111 8.23 -11.25 7.88
CA GLU A 111 9.66 -10.90 7.93
C GLU A 111 9.87 -9.49 8.50
N LEU A 112 9.01 -8.54 8.16
CA LEU A 112 9.06 -7.19 8.72
C LEU A 112 8.78 -7.19 10.23
N ASP A 113 7.76 -7.91 10.67
CA ASP A 113 7.40 -8.00 12.08
C ASP A 113 8.51 -8.69 12.90
N ALA A 114 9.16 -9.71 12.34
CA ALA A 114 10.33 -10.37 12.91
C ALA A 114 11.53 -9.40 13.04
N MET A 115 11.79 -8.58 12.03
CA MET A 115 12.84 -7.54 12.10
C MET A 115 12.55 -6.52 13.22
N TRP A 116 11.28 -6.18 13.43
CA TRP A 116 10.88 -5.30 14.52
C TRP A 116 11.09 -5.93 15.90
N ALA A 117 10.72 -7.20 16.07
CA ALA A 117 10.94 -7.95 17.30
C ALA A 117 12.44 -8.02 17.61
N TYR A 118 13.23 -8.46 16.66
CA TYR A 118 14.70 -8.56 16.80
C TYR A 118 15.33 -7.22 17.18
N ARG A 119 14.91 -6.12 16.58
CA ARG A 119 15.43 -4.79 16.93
C ARG A 119 15.10 -4.39 18.37
N ARG A 120 13.92 -4.76 18.87
CA ARG A 120 13.58 -4.53 20.29
C ARG A 120 14.50 -5.33 21.22
N GLU A 121 14.75 -6.58 20.89
CA GLU A 121 15.66 -7.47 21.62
C GLU A 121 17.10 -6.93 21.63
N CYS A 122 17.63 -6.51 20.49
CA CYS A 122 18.94 -5.87 20.40
C CYS A 122 19.09 -4.69 21.36
N ARG A 123 18.06 -3.85 21.46
CA ARG A 123 18.07 -2.70 22.36
C ARG A 123 18.05 -3.11 23.82
N ALA A 124 17.28 -4.14 24.15
CA ALA A 124 17.18 -4.65 25.52
C ALA A 124 18.47 -5.35 25.97
N SER A 125 19.20 -5.98 25.03
CA SER A 125 20.45 -6.72 25.32
C SER A 125 21.72 -5.85 25.33
N GLY A 126 21.60 -4.53 25.09
CA GLY A 126 22.76 -3.63 25.08
C GLY A 126 23.67 -3.77 23.83
N VAL A 127 23.23 -4.52 22.83
CA VAL A 127 23.93 -4.62 21.53
C VAL A 127 23.94 -3.26 20.84
N THR A 128 25.07 -2.90 20.23
CA THR A 128 25.16 -1.62 19.52
C THR A 128 24.20 -1.56 18.33
N VAL A 129 23.74 -0.36 18.03
CA VAL A 129 22.82 -0.14 16.88
C VAL A 129 23.43 -0.66 15.58
N GLU A 130 24.72 -0.51 15.39
CA GLU A 130 25.42 -0.95 14.19
C GLU A 130 25.48 -2.49 14.08
N GLN A 131 25.81 -3.19 15.17
CA GLN A 131 25.77 -4.66 15.18
C GLN A 131 24.36 -5.20 14.90
N CYS A 132 23.35 -4.58 15.51
CA CYS A 132 21.95 -4.93 15.24
C CYS A 132 21.58 -4.73 13.77
N ARG A 133 22.02 -3.63 13.15
CA ARG A 133 21.83 -3.38 11.71
C ARG A 133 22.51 -4.43 10.83
N GLN A 134 23.75 -4.73 11.10
CA GLN A 134 24.52 -5.72 10.33
C GLN A 134 23.83 -7.08 10.34
N SER A 135 23.32 -7.51 11.50
CA SER A 135 22.58 -8.77 11.64
C SER A 135 21.26 -8.78 10.86
N MET A 136 20.60 -7.63 10.68
CA MET A 136 19.35 -7.52 9.94
C MET A 136 19.53 -7.38 8.42
N ARG A 137 20.66 -6.93 7.93
CA ARG A 137 20.93 -6.71 6.48
C ARG A 137 20.49 -7.86 5.56
N PRO A 138 20.79 -9.15 5.88
CA PRO A 138 20.36 -10.26 5.03
C PRO A 138 18.83 -10.37 4.90
N THR A 139 18.12 -10.14 6.00
CA THR A 139 16.64 -10.18 6.01
C THR A 139 16.05 -9.00 5.24
N VAL A 140 16.57 -7.80 5.44
CA VAL A 140 16.18 -6.60 4.66
C VAL A 140 16.37 -6.84 3.16
N LYS A 141 17.51 -7.37 2.76
CA LYS A 141 17.80 -7.70 1.35
C LYS A 141 16.80 -8.73 0.80
N ARG A 142 16.51 -9.80 1.55
CA ARG A 142 15.52 -10.82 1.13
C ARG A 142 14.12 -10.24 0.99
N THR A 143 13.67 -9.45 1.95
CA THR A 143 12.35 -8.80 1.91
C THR A 143 12.24 -7.86 0.72
N ARG A 144 13.28 -7.05 0.44
CA ARG A 144 13.32 -6.19 -0.75
C ARG A 144 13.22 -7.00 -2.05
N GLN A 145 13.99 -8.08 -2.18
CA GLN A 145 13.95 -8.96 -3.35
C GLN A 145 12.59 -9.63 -3.53
N LEU A 146 11.94 -10.04 -2.43
CA LEU A 146 10.60 -10.61 -2.46
C LEU A 146 9.58 -9.60 -2.97
N LEU A 147 9.57 -8.39 -2.43
CA LEU A 147 8.66 -7.33 -2.87
C LEU A 147 8.90 -6.93 -4.32
N HIS A 148 10.15 -6.83 -4.75
CA HIS A 148 10.47 -6.55 -6.15
C HIS A 148 9.93 -7.64 -7.09
N ARG A 149 10.10 -8.92 -6.75
CA ARG A 149 9.53 -10.04 -7.54
C ARG A 149 8.01 -9.95 -7.63
N ILE A 150 7.33 -9.60 -6.54
CA ILE A 150 5.87 -9.40 -6.53
C ILE A 150 5.47 -8.27 -7.49
N ILE A 151 6.16 -7.13 -7.44
CA ILE A 151 5.90 -5.99 -8.34
C ILE A 151 6.07 -6.43 -9.80
N MET A 152 7.14 -7.15 -10.11
CA MET A 152 7.39 -7.62 -11.47
C MET A 152 6.33 -8.63 -11.95
N ALA A 153 5.86 -9.51 -11.09
CA ALA A 153 4.79 -10.45 -11.40
C ALA A 153 3.47 -9.73 -11.72
N VAL A 154 3.09 -8.76 -10.90
CA VAL A 154 1.90 -7.92 -11.11
C VAL A 154 2.03 -7.12 -12.42
N ARG A 155 3.20 -6.56 -12.69
CA ARG A 155 3.47 -5.81 -13.95
C ARG A 155 3.37 -6.71 -15.18
N SER A 156 3.88 -7.94 -15.10
CA SER A 156 3.80 -8.93 -16.18
C SER A 156 2.34 -9.30 -16.50
N ASP A 157 1.52 -9.56 -15.49
CA ASP A 157 0.09 -9.85 -15.67
C ASP A 157 -0.62 -8.71 -16.42
N ARG A 158 -0.32 -7.47 -16.05
CA ARG A 158 -0.91 -6.31 -16.74
C ARG A 158 -0.48 -6.18 -18.20
N ARG A 159 0.79 -6.42 -18.49
CA ARG A 159 1.26 -6.40 -19.90
C ARG A 159 0.55 -7.46 -20.72
N ASN A 160 0.38 -8.65 -20.18
CA ASN A 160 -0.33 -9.75 -20.85
C ASN A 160 -1.80 -9.44 -21.12
N ARG A 161 -2.46 -8.67 -20.25
CA ARG A 161 -3.85 -8.20 -20.48
C ARG A 161 -3.96 -7.17 -21.59
N ARG A 162 -2.95 -6.30 -21.74
CA ARG A 162 -2.95 -5.27 -22.79
C ARG A 162 -2.67 -5.83 -24.18
N GLY A 163 -2.04 -6.99 -24.26
CA GLY A 163 -1.70 -7.66 -25.52
C GLY A 163 -2.79 -8.60 -26.05
N ARG A 164 -3.89 -8.79 -25.33
CA ARG A 164 -5.08 -9.54 -25.74
C ARG A 164 -6.22 -8.60 -26.13
#